data_0ee683070c721864dd9fe20308b37b01
#
_entry.id   0ee683070c721864dd9fe20308b37b01
#
_cell.length_a   1.000
_cell.length_b   1.000
_cell.length_c   1.000
_cell.angle_alpha   90.00
_cell.angle_beta   90.00
_cell.angle_gamma   90.00
#
_symmetry.space_group_name_H-M   'P 1'
#
loop_
_entity.id
_entity.type
_entity.pdbx_description
1 polymer ?
#
loop_
_entity_poly.entity_id
_entity_poly.type
_entity_poly.pdbx_seq_one_letter_code
_entity_poly.pdbx_strand_id
1 'polypeptide(L)' 'MPIKPGTDDKPAGTYKEVGPRGGNVKDGRVVHIDKGDRLPPTQEPGRGWEKV' A
#
# COMPACT_ATOMS: atom_id res chain seq x y z
N MET A 1 -8.81 3.55 -6.10
CA MET A 1 -8.21 2.26 -6.50
C MET A 1 -6.93 2.02 -5.71
N PRO A 2 -6.68 0.79 -5.30
CA PRO A 2 -5.46 0.49 -4.55
C PRO A 2 -4.21 0.74 -5.41
N ILE A 3 -3.16 1.15 -4.75
CA ILE A 3 -1.87 1.36 -5.39
C ILE A 3 -1.14 0.03 -5.42
N LYS A 4 -0.58 -0.31 -6.56
CA LYS A 4 0.13 -1.59 -6.71
C LYS A 4 1.40 -1.60 -5.86
N PRO A 5 1.77 -2.76 -5.30
CA PRO A 5 3.05 -2.91 -4.61
C PRO A 5 4.21 -2.57 -5.55
N GLY A 6 5.26 -2.00 -5.01
CA GLY A 6 6.42 -1.64 -5.81
C GLY A 6 6.28 -0.36 -6.61
N THR A 7 5.19 0.38 -6.44
CA THR A 7 5.01 1.66 -7.13
C THR A 7 5.97 2.70 -6.56
N ASP A 8 6.63 3.42 -7.45
CA ASP A 8 7.58 4.48 -7.09
C ASP A 8 6.93 5.87 -7.10
N ASP A 9 7.63 6.82 -6.51
CA ASP A 9 7.29 8.25 -6.58
C ASP A 9 5.93 8.60 -6.01
N LYS A 10 5.51 7.90 -5.00
CA LYS A 10 4.27 8.25 -4.30
C LYS A 10 4.56 9.30 -3.22
N PRO A 11 3.58 10.13 -2.90
CA PRO A 11 3.76 11.11 -1.83
C PRO A 11 4.13 10.46 -0.50
N ALA A 12 4.92 11.17 0.28
CA ALA A 12 5.23 10.73 1.61
C ALA A 12 3.95 10.61 2.45
N GLY A 13 3.93 9.68 3.37
CA GLY A 13 2.81 9.51 4.28
C GLY A 13 2.61 8.07 4.69
N THR A 14 1.47 7.82 5.29
CA THR A 14 1.11 6.50 5.80
C THR A 14 0.21 5.79 4.79
N TYR A 15 0.54 4.54 4.52
CA TYR A 15 -0.24 3.70 3.61
C TYR A 15 -0.68 2.44 4.33
N LYS A 16 -1.88 1.98 4.02
CA LYS A 16 -2.38 0.72 4.57
C LYS A 16 -2.59 -0.29 3.46
N GLU A 17 -2.38 -1.56 3.79
CA GLU A 17 -2.62 -2.65 2.87
C GLU A 17 -4.12 -2.88 2.74
N VAL A 18 -4.58 -3.00 1.51
CA VAL A 18 -6.01 -3.20 1.21
C VAL A 18 -6.15 -4.34 0.21
N GLY A 19 -7.35 -4.87 0.12
CA GLY A 19 -7.64 -5.91 -0.85
C GLY A 19 -7.66 -5.40 -2.28
N PRO A 20 -7.83 -6.31 -3.25
CA PRO A 20 -7.79 -5.94 -4.68
C PRO A 20 -8.83 -4.89 -5.06
N ARG A 21 -9.89 -4.80 -4.32
CA ARG A 21 -10.95 -3.81 -4.58
C ARG A 21 -10.88 -2.60 -3.66
N GLY A 22 -9.79 -2.48 -2.91
CA GLY A 22 -9.64 -1.39 -1.97
C GLY A 22 -10.31 -1.60 -0.63
N GLY A 23 -10.87 -2.79 -0.41
CA GLY A 23 -11.51 -3.09 0.87
C GLY A 23 -10.50 -3.39 1.96
N ASN A 24 -10.94 -3.25 3.21
CA ASN A 24 -10.09 -3.56 4.34
C ASN A 24 -9.73 -5.04 4.37
N VAL A 25 -8.51 -5.34 4.79
CA VAL A 25 -8.07 -6.71 4.99
C VAL A 25 -7.80 -6.91 6.48
N LYS A 26 -8.08 -8.11 6.95
CA LYS A 26 -8.03 -8.41 8.38
C LYS A 26 -6.65 -8.19 8.98
N ASP A 27 -5.63 -8.60 8.28
CA ASP A 27 -4.24 -8.50 8.76
C ASP A 27 -3.45 -7.48 7.95
N GLY A 28 -4.13 -6.43 7.50
CA GLY A 28 -3.49 -5.41 6.68
C GLY A 28 -2.37 -4.70 7.43
N ARG A 29 -1.24 -4.54 6.76
CA ARG A 29 -0.11 -3.81 7.32
C ARG A 29 -0.26 -2.32 7.07
N VAL A 30 0.37 -1.55 7.95
CA VAL A 30 0.48 -0.11 7.78
C VAL A 30 1.95 0.22 7.65
N VAL A 31 2.30 0.98 6.63
CA VAL A 31 3.68 1.40 6.41
C VAL A 31 3.74 2.91 6.26
N HIS A 32 4.89 3.45 6.62
CA HIS A 32 5.15 4.87 6.48
C HIS A 32 6.32 5.05 5.53
N ILE A 33 6.12 5.82 4.46
CA ILE A 33 7.16 6.03 3.46
C ILE A 33 7.47 7.52 3.32
N ASP A 34 8.69 7.81 2.87
CA ASP A 34 9.13 9.16 2.54
C ASP A 34 8.97 9.39 1.04
N LYS A 35 9.04 10.66 0.66
CA LYS A 35 8.94 11.03 -0.73
C LYS A 35 10.00 10.29 -1.54
N GLY A 36 9.56 9.67 -2.63
CA GLY A 36 10.46 8.94 -3.51
C GLY A 36 10.68 7.49 -3.13
N ASP A 37 10.19 7.07 -1.98
CA ASP A 37 10.30 5.69 -1.58
C ASP A 37 9.37 4.80 -2.40
N ARG A 38 9.78 3.55 -2.54
CA ARG A 38 8.95 2.55 -3.21
C ARG A 38 8.08 1.85 -2.18
N LEU A 39 6.82 1.63 -2.54
CA LEU A 39 5.92 0.86 -1.70
C LEU A 39 6.39 -0.60 -1.63
N PRO A 40 6.43 -1.18 -0.42
CA PRO A 40 6.87 -2.58 -0.27
C PRO A 40 5.84 -3.56 -0.83
N PRO A 41 6.23 -4.81 -1.04
CA PRO A 41 5.28 -5.83 -1.45
C PRO A 41 4.24 -6.09 -0.36
N THR A 42 3.04 -6.45 -0.78
CA THR A 42 1.99 -6.84 0.16
C THR A 42 2.21 -8.27 0.63
N GLN A 43 1.54 -8.63 1.73
CA GLN A 43 1.69 -9.96 2.31
C GLN A 43 1.11 -11.06 1.45
N GLU A 44 0.12 -10.75 0.63
CA GLU A 44 -0.53 -11.73 -0.24
C GLU A 44 -0.74 -11.14 -1.63
N PRO A 45 -0.78 -12.01 -2.66
CA PRO A 45 -1.01 -11.54 -4.02
C PRO A 45 -2.35 -10.83 -4.15
N GLY A 46 -2.40 -9.86 -5.04
CA GLY A 46 -3.63 -9.15 -5.35
C GLY A 46 -3.95 -7.98 -4.43
N ARG A 47 -3.25 -7.84 -3.33
CA ARG A 47 -3.45 -6.71 -2.43
C ARG A 47 -2.72 -5.48 -2.95
N GLY A 48 -3.15 -4.32 -2.49
CA GLY A 48 -2.51 -3.07 -2.84
C GLY A 48 -2.37 -2.17 -1.62
N TRP A 49 -1.97 -0.93 -1.87
CA TRP A 49 -1.80 0.07 -0.81
C TRP A 49 -2.76 1.22 -1.03
N GLU A 50 -3.18 1.83 0.06
CA GLU A 50 -4.03 3.00 0.00
C GLU A 50 -3.53 4.04 1.00
N LYS A 51 -3.40 5.27 0.54
CA LYS A 51 -2.93 6.34 1.40
C LYS A 51 -3.98 6.66 2.47
N VAL A 52 -3.54 6.75 3.68
CA VAL A 52 -4.41 7.08 4.82
C VAL A 52 -4.56 8.58 4.98
#